data_06022f656f9754370d5892989c013de8
#
_entry.id   06022f656f9754370d5892989c013de8
#
_cell.length_a   1.000
_cell.length_b   1.000
_cell.length_c   1.000
_cell.angle_alpha   90.00
_cell.angle_beta   90.00
_cell.angle_gamma   90.00
#
_symmetry.space_group_name_H-M   'P 1'
#
loop_
_entity.id
_entity.type
_entity.pdbx_description
1 polymer ?
#
loop_
_entity_poly.entity_id
_entity_poly.type
_entity_poly.pdbx_seq_one_letter_code
_entity_poly.pdbx_strand_id
1 'polypeptide(L)'
;MIQRPFLALLCLCLLLPAAPALAANSDDDLDELRTPLGNEWRLTRHDQRRNIKTWSRLEDGKRYRSFKVEAELEGTVDALAHVLLDFESYTKWFWETRDSKLVKQVSPTEFIVYMVHNAPAGLPDRDTVLRGVLEPQTRTKPYVMLRVTAAPDYLPQKRGLVRMPAEEITVKFSPAAPNKILVEAEGYFDAGGTVPAWAANFVQRSAPYSVILGMQRMMGQDRYMLAKSPLPFTVYGWSNYN
;
A
#
# COMPACT_ATOMS: atom_id res chain seq x y z
N MET A 1 -13.82 87.49 -9.48
CA MET A 1 -13.67 86.51 -10.61
C MET A 1 -12.65 85.47 -10.22
N ILE A 2 -13.14 84.34 -9.72
CA ILE A 2 -12.23 83.23 -9.29
C ILE A 2 -12.74 81.97 -9.98
N GLN A 3 -11.98 81.51 -10.94
CA GLN A 3 -12.24 80.23 -11.65
C GLN A 3 -11.83 79.06 -10.77
N ARG A 4 -12.71 78.12 -10.63
CA ARG A 4 -12.47 76.81 -10.01
C ARG A 4 -12.09 75.79 -11.11
N PRO A 5 -10.99 74.98 -10.98
CA PRO A 5 -10.76 73.90 -11.85
C PRO A 5 -11.48 72.60 -11.39
N PHE A 6 -12.10 71.91 -12.30
CA PHE A 6 -12.71 70.60 -12.17
C PHE A 6 -11.63 69.55 -11.89
N LEU A 7 -11.79 68.82 -10.81
CA LEU A 7 -10.97 67.66 -10.48
C LEU A 7 -11.64 66.41 -11.07
N ALA A 8 -11.06 65.89 -12.15
CA ALA A 8 -11.50 64.64 -12.73
C ALA A 8 -10.93 63.45 -11.91
N LEU A 9 -11.81 62.70 -11.26
CA LEU A 9 -11.48 61.50 -10.50
C LEU A 9 -11.28 60.31 -11.46
N LEU A 10 -10.04 59.93 -11.70
CA LEU A 10 -9.68 58.78 -12.53
C LEU A 10 -9.86 57.50 -11.70
N CYS A 11 -10.94 56.75 -11.93
CA CYS A 11 -11.13 55.42 -11.38
C CYS A 11 -10.15 54.42 -12.06
N LEU A 12 -9.05 54.13 -11.39
CA LEU A 12 -8.11 53.07 -11.81
C LEU A 12 -8.67 51.72 -11.37
N CYS A 13 -9.35 51.03 -12.24
CA CYS A 13 -9.72 49.60 -12.05
C CYS A 13 -8.46 48.73 -12.02
N LEU A 14 -8.01 48.35 -10.84
CA LEU A 14 -7.01 47.32 -10.65
C LEU A 14 -7.57 45.98 -11.13
N LEU A 15 -7.22 45.57 -12.34
CA LEU A 15 -7.37 44.22 -12.84
C LEU A 15 -6.35 43.33 -12.09
N LEU A 16 -6.77 42.68 -11.01
CA LEU A 16 -6.04 41.59 -10.41
C LEU A 16 -6.08 40.42 -11.38
N PRO A 17 -4.92 39.84 -11.78
CA PRO A 17 -4.93 38.62 -12.53
C PRO A 17 -5.52 37.52 -11.63
N ALA A 18 -6.61 36.91 -12.06
CA ALA A 18 -7.13 35.69 -11.45
C ALA A 18 -6.07 34.60 -11.63
N ALA A 19 -5.46 34.18 -10.53
CA ALA A 19 -4.64 32.99 -10.53
C ALA A 19 -5.49 31.82 -11.03
N PRO A 20 -4.99 30.98 -11.95
CA PRO A 20 -5.71 29.79 -12.33
C PRO A 20 -5.85 28.93 -11.07
N ALA A 21 -7.07 28.75 -10.59
CA ALA A 21 -7.39 27.71 -9.64
C ALA A 21 -6.91 26.40 -10.30
N LEU A 22 -5.95 25.74 -9.68
CA LEU A 22 -5.64 24.36 -10.00
C LEU A 22 -6.94 23.59 -9.81
N ALA A 23 -7.67 23.37 -10.91
CA ALA A 23 -8.77 22.44 -10.95
C ALA A 23 -8.15 21.07 -10.60
N ALA A 24 -8.32 20.67 -9.35
CA ALA A 24 -8.15 19.27 -8.98
C ALA A 24 -8.99 18.49 -9.99
N ASN A 25 -8.37 17.46 -10.61
CA ASN A 25 -8.98 16.67 -11.67
C ASN A 25 -10.38 16.19 -11.25
N SER A 26 -11.38 16.99 -11.57
CA SER A 26 -12.80 16.67 -11.37
C SER A 26 -13.26 15.55 -12.30
N ASP A 27 -12.49 15.24 -13.34
CA ASP A 27 -12.83 14.18 -14.28
C ASP A 27 -12.73 12.78 -13.65
N ASP A 28 -11.77 12.53 -12.77
CA ASP A 28 -11.66 11.24 -12.06
C ASP A 28 -12.83 11.04 -11.08
N ASP A 29 -13.30 12.10 -10.41
CA ASP A 29 -14.43 12.03 -9.49
C ASP A 29 -15.77 11.89 -10.25
N LEU A 30 -15.88 12.50 -11.45
CA LEU A 30 -17.05 12.39 -12.31
C LEU A 30 -17.15 11.03 -13.00
N ASP A 31 -16.02 10.42 -13.35
CA ASP A 31 -16.00 9.05 -13.87
C ASP A 31 -16.39 8.03 -12.78
N GLU A 32 -16.06 8.30 -11.53
CA GLU A 32 -16.46 7.50 -10.38
C GLU A 32 -17.99 7.55 -10.15
N LEU A 33 -18.62 8.71 -10.40
CA LEU A 33 -20.08 8.90 -10.33
C LEU A 33 -20.83 8.35 -11.56
N ARG A 34 -20.17 8.28 -12.71
CA ARG A 34 -20.78 7.81 -13.98
C ARG A 34 -20.67 6.32 -14.20
N THR A 35 -19.85 5.64 -13.42
CA THR A 35 -19.66 4.20 -13.62
C THR A 35 -20.66 3.43 -12.78
N PRO A 36 -21.48 2.54 -13.38
CA PRO A 36 -22.26 1.60 -12.59
C PRO A 36 -21.34 0.88 -11.63
N LEU A 37 -21.70 0.85 -10.36
CA LEU A 37 -21.02 0.07 -9.34
C LEU A 37 -20.97 -1.37 -9.86
N GLY A 38 -19.83 -1.79 -10.35
CA GLY A 38 -19.61 -3.12 -10.91
C GLY A 38 -18.55 -3.80 -10.08
N ASN A 39 -18.80 -5.02 -9.65
CA ASN A 39 -17.84 -5.88 -8.97
C ASN A 39 -16.65 -6.29 -9.87
N GLU A 40 -16.33 -5.49 -10.89
CA GLU A 40 -15.30 -5.81 -11.86
C GLU A 40 -13.94 -5.22 -11.45
N TRP A 41 -12.88 -6.00 -11.66
CA TRP A 41 -11.53 -5.55 -11.49
C TRP A 41 -11.14 -4.56 -12.58
N ARG A 42 -10.70 -3.37 -12.20
CA ARG A 42 -10.17 -2.34 -13.10
C ARG A 42 -8.68 -2.24 -12.96
N LEU A 43 -7.96 -2.31 -14.07
CA LEU A 43 -6.53 -2.11 -14.12
C LEU A 43 -6.21 -0.66 -13.72
N THR A 44 -5.50 -0.48 -12.61
CA THR A 44 -5.09 0.83 -12.11
C THR A 44 -3.68 1.20 -12.55
N ARG A 45 -2.81 0.20 -12.75
CA ARG A 45 -1.44 0.40 -13.22
C ARG A 45 -0.90 -0.82 -13.94
N HIS A 46 -0.12 -0.58 -14.99
CA HIS A 46 0.66 -1.60 -15.69
C HIS A 46 2.07 -1.08 -15.98
N ASP A 47 3.05 -1.51 -15.20
CA ASP A 47 4.46 -1.27 -15.46
C ASP A 47 5.04 -2.47 -16.23
N GLN A 48 5.11 -2.34 -17.54
CA GLN A 48 5.63 -3.40 -18.43
C GLN A 48 7.12 -3.67 -18.20
N ARG A 49 7.90 -2.65 -17.83
CA ARG A 49 9.35 -2.80 -17.61
C ARG A 49 9.67 -3.65 -16.39
N ARG A 50 8.82 -3.57 -15.36
CA ARG A 50 9.00 -4.30 -14.10
C ARG A 50 8.06 -5.48 -13.95
N ASN A 51 7.23 -5.74 -14.97
CA ASN A 51 6.22 -6.78 -14.93
C ASN A 51 5.32 -6.69 -13.69
N ILE A 52 4.80 -5.47 -13.41
CA ILE A 52 3.91 -5.22 -12.28
C ILE A 52 2.57 -4.73 -12.81
N LYS A 53 1.50 -5.39 -12.40
CA LYS A 53 0.12 -5.00 -12.67
C LYS A 53 -0.63 -4.84 -11.36
N THR A 54 -1.43 -3.79 -11.26
CA THR A 54 -2.33 -3.58 -10.12
C THR A 54 -3.74 -3.28 -10.59
N TRP A 55 -4.71 -3.74 -9.84
CA TRP A 55 -6.14 -3.52 -10.10
C TRP A 55 -6.82 -3.06 -8.83
N SER A 56 -7.96 -2.39 -8.99
CA SER A 56 -8.88 -2.11 -7.90
C SER A 56 -10.30 -2.47 -8.28
N ARG A 57 -11.12 -2.74 -7.26
CA ARG A 57 -12.53 -3.04 -7.38
C ARG A 57 -13.30 -2.38 -6.24
N LEU A 58 -14.40 -1.70 -6.54
CA LEU A 58 -15.33 -1.23 -5.53
C LEU A 58 -16.45 -2.27 -5.43
N GLU A 59 -16.58 -2.86 -4.27
CA GLU A 59 -17.66 -3.82 -4.01
C GLU A 59 -18.92 -3.08 -3.54
N ASP A 60 -20.07 -3.52 -3.99
CA ASP A 60 -21.36 -2.92 -3.63
C ASP A 60 -21.53 -2.90 -2.09
N GLY A 61 -21.95 -1.76 -1.57
CA GLY A 61 -22.15 -1.57 -0.13
C GLY A 61 -20.85 -1.42 0.69
N LYS A 62 -19.67 -1.45 0.09
CA LYS A 62 -18.41 -1.22 0.77
C LYS A 62 -17.93 0.23 0.59
N ARG A 63 -17.40 0.82 1.66
CA ARG A 63 -16.78 2.15 1.62
C ARG A 63 -15.28 2.13 1.26
N TYR A 64 -14.71 0.97 1.08
CA TYR A 64 -13.33 0.73 0.69
C TYR A 64 -13.30 -0.08 -0.61
N ARG A 65 -12.17 0.00 -1.29
CA ARG A 65 -11.92 -0.81 -2.48
C ARG A 65 -11.06 -2.01 -2.13
N SER A 66 -11.26 -3.10 -2.84
CA SER A 66 -10.32 -4.20 -2.90
C SER A 66 -9.24 -3.90 -3.94
N PHE A 67 -8.05 -4.41 -3.70
CA PHE A 67 -6.93 -4.35 -4.65
C PHE A 67 -6.47 -5.75 -5.03
N LYS A 68 -5.88 -5.85 -6.22
CA LYS A 68 -5.17 -7.05 -6.69
C LYS A 68 -3.82 -6.62 -7.27
N VAL A 69 -2.80 -7.45 -7.08
CA VAL A 69 -1.45 -7.28 -7.63
C VAL A 69 -0.99 -8.56 -8.26
N GLU A 70 -0.37 -8.44 -9.43
CA GLU A 70 0.45 -9.48 -10.05
C GLU A 70 1.81 -8.86 -10.37
N ALA A 71 2.90 -9.48 -9.91
CA ALA A 71 4.25 -8.98 -10.12
C ALA A 71 5.26 -10.12 -10.21
N GLU A 72 6.34 -9.89 -10.96
CA GLU A 72 7.52 -10.74 -10.95
C GLU A 72 8.64 -10.01 -10.20
N LEU A 73 9.19 -10.65 -9.17
CA LEU A 73 10.33 -10.15 -8.41
C LEU A 73 11.59 -10.92 -8.78
N GLU A 74 12.72 -10.21 -8.86
CA GLU A 74 14.04 -10.82 -8.98
C GLU A 74 14.58 -11.16 -7.60
N GLY A 75 15.02 -12.41 -7.40
CA GLY A 75 15.58 -12.89 -6.15
C GLY A 75 15.09 -14.28 -5.75
N THR A 76 15.47 -14.71 -4.57
CA THR A 76 15.12 -16.02 -4.01
C THR A 76 14.00 -15.92 -2.99
N VAL A 77 13.26 -17.01 -2.79
CA VAL A 77 12.23 -17.08 -1.73
C VAL A 77 12.87 -16.94 -0.33
N ASP A 78 14.12 -17.34 -0.17
CA ASP A 78 14.90 -17.17 1.06
C ASP A 78 15.11 -15.67 1.36
N ALA A 79 15.64 -14.89 0.40
CA ALA A 79 15.81 -13.45 0.54
C ALA A 79 14.48 -12.74 0.81
N LEU A 80 13.42 -13.14 0.13
CA LEU A 80 12.06 -12.62 0.37
C LEU A 80 11.60 -12.90 1.80
N ALA A 81 11.80 -14.14 2.29
CA ALA A 81 11.41 -14.51 3.65
C ALA A 81 12.14 -13.65 4.70
N HIS A 82 13.43 -13.39 4.50
CA HIS A 82 14.20 -12.52 5.39
C HIS A 82 13.69 -11.06 5.36
N VAL A 83 13.28 -10.54 4.20
CA VAL A 83 12.65 -9.21 4.10
C VAL A 83 11.33 -9.17 4.84
N LEU A 84 10.48 -10.19 4.68
CA LEU A 84 9.16 -10.24 5.30
C LEU A 84 9.22 -10.44 6.82
N LEU A 85 10.27 -11.05 7.35
CA LEU A 85 10.45 -11.26 8.80
C LEU A 85 11.22 -10.13 9.48
N ASP A 86 11.81 -9.21 8.74
CA ASP A 86 12.48 -8.00 9.29
C ASP A 86 11.45 -6.88 9.51
N PHE A 87 10.56 -7.08 10.47
CA PHE A 87 9.43 -6.18 10.76
C PHE A 87 9.84 -4.74 11.06
N GLU A 88 10.98 -4.50 11.71
CA GLU A 88 11.45 -3.16 12.03
C GLU A 88 11.90 -2.39 10.79
N SER A 89 12.34 -3.09 9.76
CA SER A 89 12.74 -2.49 8.49
C SER A 89 11.58 -2.11 7.57
N TYR A 90 10.33 -2.39 7.94
CA TYR A 90 9.18 -1.99 7.14
C TYR A 90 9.08 -0.47 6.95
N THR A 91 9.59 0.32 7.88
CA THR A 91 9.74 1.78 7.75
C THR A 91 10.58 2.22 6.55
N LYS A 92 11.38 1.33 5.96
CA LYS A 92 12.28 1.62 4.82
C LYS A 92 11.65 1.33 3.46
N TRP A 93 10.58 0.53 3.42
CA TRP A 93 10.07 0.03 2.16
C TRP A 93 8.56 -0.14 2.07
N PHE A 94 7.86 -0.35 3.18
CA PHE A 94 6.41 -0.46 3.15
C PHE A 94 5.78 0.93 3.01
N TRP A 95 4.66 1.00 2.31
CA TRP A 95 3.99 2.26 1.96
C TRP A 95 3.80 3.18 3.17
N GLU A 96 4.37 4.40 3.10
CA GLU A 96 4.23 5.46 4.12
C GLU A 96 4.35 5.00 5.59
N THR A 97 5.09 3.94 5.84
CA THR A 97 5.26 3.39 7.18
C THR A 97 6.33 4.16 7.94
N ARG A 98 5.97 4.80 9.07
CA ARG A 98 6.90 5.55 9.91
C ARG A 98 7.31 4.80 11.19
N ASP A 99 6.53 3.81 11.63
CA ASP A 99 6.83 2.95 12.77
C ASP A 99 6.35 1.53 12.45
N SER A 100 7.17 0.54 12.78
CA SER A 100 6.81 -0.87 12.63
C SER A 100 7.61 -1.72 13.60
N LYS A 101 6.93 -2.67 14.24
CA LYS A 101 7.57 -3.60 15.17
C LYS A 101 6.82 -4.91 15.33
N LEU A 102 7.57 -5.95 15.58
CA LEU A 102 7.02 -7.21 16.06
C LEU A 102 6.48 -7.01 17.50
N VAL A 103 5.20 -7.27 17.70
CA VAL A 103 4.56 -7.26 19.03
C VAL A 103 4.70 -8.62 19.70
N LYS A 104 4.47 -9.68 18.91
CA LYS A 104 4.54 -11.06 19.40
C LYS A 104 4.77 -12.03 18.25
N GLN A 105 5.67 -12.96 18.43
CA GLN A 105 5.73 -14.18 17.64
C GLN A 105 4.88 -15.25 18.35
N VAL A 106 3.77 -15.64 17.74
CA VAL A 106 2.81 -16.61 18.30
C VAL A 106 3.28 -18.03 18.03
N SER A 107 3.83 -18.25 16.83
CA SER A 107 4.42 -19.50 16.39
C SER A 107 5.55 -19.23 15.40
N PRO A 108 6.28 -20.24 14.90
CA PRO A 108 7.26 -20.04 13.84
C PRO A 108 6.72 -19.37 12.56
N THR A 109 5.41 -19.42 12.35
CA THR A 109 4.74 -18.92 11.14
C THR A 109 3.60 -17.94 11.43
N GLU A 110 3.45 -17.51 12.69
CA GLU A 110 2.38 -16.59 13.09
C GLU A 110 2.94 -15.43 13.92
N PHE A 111 2.63 -14.20 13.49
CA PHE A 111 3.18 -12.98 14.05
C PHE A 111 2.09 -11.94 14.27
N ILE A 112 2.23 -11.17 15.35
CA ILE A 112 1.45 -9.94 15.61
C ILE A 112 2.38 -8.76 15.39
N VAL A 113 2.03 -7.87 14.50
CA VAL A 113 2.83 -6.72 14.08
C VAL A 113 2.04 -5.44 14.33
N TYR A 114 2.70 -4.42 14.86
CA TYR A 114 2.15 -3.08 14.98
C TYR A 114 2.81 -2.16 13.97
N MET A 115 2.02 -1.38 13.24
CA MET A 115 2.51 -0.42 12.26
C MET A 115 1.81 0.93 12.40
N VAL A 116 2.51 2.00 12.02
CA VAL A 116 1.97 3.36 11.90
C VAL A 116 2.27 3.89 10.52
N HIS A 117 1.24 4.38 9.84
CA HIS A 117 1.32 4.96 8.50
C HIS A 117 1.08 6.46 8.53
N ASN A 118 1.90 7.21 7.80
CA ASN A 118 1.64 8.61 7.53
C ASN A 118 0.39 8.74 6.66
N ALA A 119 -0.46 9.68 7.02
CA ALA A 119 -1.63 9.99 6.21
C ALA A 119 -1.36 11.14 5.23
N PRO A 120 -2.03 11.16 4.07
CA PRO A 120 -1.90 12.28 3.14
C PRO A 120 -2.39 13.60 3.74
N ALA A 121 -1.71 14.71 3.39
CA ALA A 121 -2.13 16.10 3.54
C ALA A 121 -3.04 16.44 4.73
N GLY A 122 -2.48 16.46 5.95
CA GLY A 122 -3.17 16.97 7.14
C GLY A 122 -4.22 16.04 7.76
N LEU A 123 -4.41 14.84 7.22
CA LEU A 123 -5.22 13.82 7.86
C LEU A 123 -4.45 13.20 9.05
N PRO A 124 -5.13 12.78 10.12
CA PRO A 124 -4.49 12.04 11.20
C PRO A 124 -3.82 10.77 10.68
N ASP A 125 -2.63 10.45 11.19
CA ASP A 125 -1.96 9.18 10.88
C ASP A 125 -2.78 7.98 11.33
N ARG A 126 -2.53 6.84 10.69
CA ARG A 126 -3.21 5.58 10.98
C ARG A 126 -2.28 4.62 11.67
N ASP A 127 -2.81 3.89 12.65
CA ASP A 127 -2.13 2.73 13.18
C ASP A 127 -2.92 1.45 12.90
N THR A 128 -2.19 0.36 12.76
CA THR A 128 -2.79 -0.97 12.60
C THR A 128 -2.08 -1.99 13.47
N VAL A 129 -2.83 -2.96 13.96
CA VAL A 129 -2.30 -4.20 14.54
C VAL A 129 -2.70 -5.32 13.61
N LEU A 130 -1.73 -6.04 13.12
CA LEU A 130 -1.91 -7.08 12.11
C LEU A 130 -1.52 -8.45 12.67
N ARG A 131 -2.32 -9.44 12.38
CA ARG A 131 -2.00 -10.85 12.54
C ARG A 131 -1.59 -11.39 11.18
N GLY A 132 -0.32 -11.75 11.04
CA GLY A 132 0.22 -12.41 9.87
C GLY A 132 0.38 -13.91 10.10
N VAL A 133 -0.14 -14.72 9.18
CA VAL A 133 0.01 -16.19 9.19
C VAL A 133 0.64 -16.63 7.88
N LEU A 134 1.80 -17.26 7.99
CA LEU A 134 2.50 -17.88 6.87
C LEU A 134 2.13 -19.35 6.77
N GLU A 135 1.75 -19.78 5.58
CA GLU A 135 1.66 -21.19 5.20
C GLU A 135 2.89 -21.52 4.35
N PRO A 136 3.92 -22.20 4.90
CA PRO A 136 5.14 -22.46 4.18
C PRO A 136 4.94 -23.38 2.97
N GLN A 137 5.94 -23.38 2.10
CA GLN A 137 6.06 -24.37 1.03
C GLN A 137 6.16 -25.79 1.61
N THR A 138 5.74 -26.75 0.81
CA THR A 138 5.98 -28.17 1.05
C THR A 138 6.60 -28.79 -0.21
N ARG A 139 6.97 -30.05 -0.18
CA ARG A 139 7.49 -30.75 -1.37
C ARG A 139 6.47 -30.80 -2.52
N THR A 140 5.19 -30.70 -2.21
CA THR A 140 4.08 -30.77 -3.20
C THR A 140 3.38 -29.43 -3.41
N LYS A 141 3.62 -28.44 -2.54
CA LYS A 141 3.06 -27.08 -2.62
C LYS A 141 4.20 -26.09 -2.85
N PRO A 142 4.44 -25.64 -4.11
CA PRO A 142 5.61 -24.84 -4.46
C PRO A 142 5.50 -23.35 -4.11
N TYR A 143 4.54 -22.94 -3.30
CA TYR A 143 4.34 -21.53 -2.96
C TYR A 143 4.20 -21.33 -1.45
N VAL A 144 4.59 -20.14 -1.00
CA VAL A 144 4.28 -19.61 0.33
C VAL A 144 2.99 -18.81 0.22
N MET A 145 2.08 -18.99 1.16
CA MET A 145 0.89 -18.17 1.31
C MET A 145 1.02 -17.33 2.59
N LEU A 146 0.88 -16.02 2.48
CA LEU A 146 0.80 -15.11 3.62
C LEU A 146 -0.64 -14.59 3.72
N ARG A 147 -1.27 -14.78 4.89
CA ARG A 147 -2.56 -14.18 5.23
C ARG A 147 -2.35 -13.13 6.30
N VAL A 148 -2.83 -11.93 6.03
CA VAL A 148 -2.77 -10.79 6.96
C VAL A 148 -4.20 -10.38 7.30
N THR A 149 -4.49 -10.24 8.58
CA THR A 149 -5.79 -9.77 9.07
C THR A 149 -5.59 -8.72 10.15
N ALA A 150 -6.43 -7.69 10.16
CA ALA A 150 -6.41 -6.71 11.25
C ALA A 150 -6.87 -7.34 12.57
N ALA A 151 -6.21 -6.93 13.65
CA ALA A 151 -6.54 -7.28 15.04
C ALA A 151 -6.66 -5.98 15.87
N PRO A 152 -7.65 -5.11 15.57
CA PRO A 152 -7.70 -3.74 16.08
C PRO A 152 -7.77 -3.65 17.61
N ASP A 153 -8.34 -4.65 18.26
CA ASP A 153 -8.52 -4.68 19.72
C ASP A 153 -7.35 -5.35 20.46
N TYR A 154 -6.33 -5.85 19.75
CA TYR A 154 -5.19 -6.54 20.36
C TYR A 154 -4.30 -5.61 21.19
N LEU A 155 -4.21 -4.33 20.83
CA LEU A 155 -3.49 -3.30 21.58
C LEU A 155 -4.40 -2.10 21.82
N PRO A 156 -4.25 -1.40 22.97
CA PRO A 156 -4.95 -0.14 23.19
C PRO A 156 -4.70 0.87 22.08
N GLN A 157 -5.72 1.67 21.76
CA GLN A 157 -5.59 2.77 20.79
C GLN A 157 -4.63 3.83 21.36
N LYS A 158 -3.80 4.39 20.47
CA LYS A 158 -2.91 5.48 20.80
C LYS A 158 -3.57 6.82 20.51
N ARG A 159 -3.45 7.77 21.43
CA ARG A 159 -3.94 9.13 21.25
C ARG A 159 -3.28 9.78 20.02
N GLY A 160 -4.08 10.45 19.18
CA GLY A 160 -3.61 11.15 17.98
C GLY A 160 -3.47 10.27 16.75
N LEU A 161 -3.77 8.97 16.85
CA LEU A 161 -3.82 8.04 15.73
C LEU A 161 -5.24 7.54 15.51
N VAL A 162 -5.57 7.24 14.26
CA VAL A 162 -6.82 6.55 13.91
C VAL A 162 -6.50 5.06 13.71
N ARG A 163 -7.11 4.19 14.53
CA ARG A 163 -6.97 2.74 14.39
C ARG A 163 -7.70 2.27 13.16
N MET A 164 -6.99 1.55 12.28
CA MET A 164 -7.58 0.87 11.13
C MET A 164 -8.43 -0.30 11.64
N PRO A 165 -9.77 -0.31 11.37
CA PRO A 165 -10.66 -1.30 11.93
C PRO A 165 -10.63 -2.64 11.20
N ALA A 166 -10.26 -2.65 9.90
CA ALA A 166 -10.26 -3.85 9.09
C ALA A 166 -9.15 -3.81 8.04
N GLU A 167 -8.51 -4.94 7.87
CA GLU A 167 -7.56 -5.23 6.82
C GLU A 167 -7.55 -6.74 6.60
N GLU A 168 -7.65 -7.16 5.36
CA GLU A 168 -7.53 -8.56 4.99
C GLU A 168 -6.77 -8.65 3.67
N ILE A 169 -5.62 -9.32 3.70
CA ILE A 169 -4.75 -9.47 2.54
C ILE A 169 -4.28 -10.91 2.47
N THR A 170 -4.35 -11.49 1.28
CA THR A 170 -3.74 -12.77 0.96
C THR A 170 -2.68 -12.55 -0.09
N VAL A 171 -1.46 -13.04 0.16
CA VAL A 171 -0.34 -12.96 -0.78
C VAL A 171 0.21 -14.34 -1.03
N LYS A 172 0.38 -14.68 -2.29
CA LYS A 172 1.00 -15.92 -2.74
C LYS A 172 2.33 -15.60 -3.42
N PHE A 173 3.38 -16.25 -2.96
CA PHE A 173 4.73 -16.16 -3.51
C PHE A 173 5.14 -17.52 -4.10
N SER A 174 5.37 -17.56 -5.40
CA SER A 174 5.72 -18.79 -6.11
C SER A 174 7.08 -18.64 -6.79
N PRO A 175 8.04 -19.57 -6.62
CA PRO A 175 9.22 -19.59 -7.47
C PRO A 175 8.79 -19.82 -8.92
N ALA A 176 9.07 -18.87 -9.81
CA ALA A 176 8.63 -18.88 -11.21
C ALA A 176 9.74 -19.28 -12.19
N ALA A 177 10.99 -19.01 -11.83
CA ALA A 177 12.20 -19.37 -12.56
C ALA A 177 13.40 -19.27 -11.61
N PRO A 178 14.63 -19.68 -12.03
CA PRO A 178 15.83 -19.38 -11.25
C PRO A 178 15.90 -17.89 -10.91
N ASN A 179 15.98 -17.57 -9.61
CA ASN A 179 16.00 -16.21 -9.08
C ASN A 179 14.81 -15.31 -9.50
N LYS A 180 13.64 -15.90 -9.70
CA LYS A 180 12.41 -15.20 -9.99
C LYS A 180 11.25 -15.72 -9.16
N ILE A 181 10.45 -14.78 -8.63
CA ILE A 181 9.29 -15.05 -7.79
C ILE A 181 8.08 -14.36 -8.42
N LEU A 182 7.03 -15.13 -8.69
CA LEU A 182 5.71 -14.57 -8.99
C LEU A 182 5.02 -14.21 -7.68
N VAL A 183 4.51 -12.97 -7.60
CA VAL A 183 3.70 -12.46 -6.49
C VAL A 183 2.28 -12.23 -6.98
N GLU A 184 1.35 -12.85 -6.32
CA GLU A 184 -0.09 -12.67 -6.52
C GLU A 184 -0.70 -12.23 -5.18
N ALA A 185 -1.25 -11.02 -5.12
CA ALA A 185 -1.85 -10.50 -3.90
C ALA A 185 -3.27 -10.01 -4.17
N GLU A 186 -4.15 -10.22 -3.21
CA GLU A 186 -5.51 -9.68 -3.21
C GLU A 186 -5.91 -9.34 -1.78
N GLY A 187 -6.65 -8.24 -1.62
CA GLY A 187 -7.14 -7.86 -0.31
C GLY A 187 -7.79 -6.49 -0.29
N TYR A 188 -8.09 -6.04 0.91
CA TYR A 188 -8.60 -4.71 1.18
C TYR A 188 -8.11 -4.20 2.54
N PHE A 189 -8.25 -2.90 2.74
CA PHE A 189 -8.09 -2.28 4.05
C PHE A 189 -9.10 -1.15 4.25
N ASP A 190 -9.58 -1.00 5.46
CA ASP A 190 -10.39 0.13 5.91
C ASP A 190 -9.50 1.06 6.75
N ALA A 191 -9.23 2.25 6.25
CA ALA A 191 -8.38 3.21 6.92
C ALA A 191 -9.02 3.82 8.19
N GLY A 192 -10.27 3.49 8.48
CA GLY A 192 -11.00 4.04 9.63
C GLY A 192 -11.29 5.54 9.53
N GLY A 193 -12.18 6.02 10.40
CA GLY A 193 -12.54 7.43 10.45
C GLY A 193 -13.16 7.97 9.16
N THR A 194 -13.12 9.30 8.99
CA THR A 194 -13.54 9.96 7.77
C THR A 194 -12.35 10.11 6.83
N VAL A 195 -12.43 9.48 5.66
CA VAL A 195 -11.40 9.55 4.61
C VAL A 195 -12.03 10.16 3.37
N PRO A 196 -11.53 11.32 2.91
CA PRO A 196 -11.98 11.90 1.64
C PRO A 196 -11.69 10.97 0.46
N ALA A 197 -12.55 10.97 -0.56
CA ALA A 197 -12.42 10.09 -1.73
C ALA A 197 -11.04 10.23 -2.43
N TRP A 198 -10.53 11.46 -2.57
CA TRP A 198 -9.23 11.71 -3.17
C TRP A 198 -8.08 11.00 -2.41
N ALA A 199 -8.13 11.00 -1.07
CA ALA A 199 -7.09 10.37 -0.26
C ALA A 199 -7.17 8.83 -0.36
N ALA A 200 -8.38 8.27 -0.34
CA ALA A 200 -8.60 6.84 -0.55
C ALA A 200 -8.09 6.41 -1.94
N ASN A 201 -8.44 7.13 -3.00
CA ASN A 201 -8.00 6.87 -4.36
C ASN A 201 -6.47 6.96 -4.51
N PHE A 202 -5.84 7.99 -3.91
CA PHE A 202 -4.39 8.16 -3.92
C PHE A 202 -3.68 6.95 -3.31
N VAL A 203 -4.09 6.52 -2.11
CA VAL A 203 -3.48 5.38 -1.43
C VAL A 203 -3.67 4.09 -2.23
N GLN A 204 -4.87 3.83 -2.72
CA GLN A 204 -5.19 2.60 -3.45
C GLN A 204 -4.44 2.45 -4.77
N ARG A 205 -4.19 3.56 -5.47
CA ARG A 205 -3.39 3.55 -6.71
C ARG A 205 -1.90 3.40 -6.44
N SER A 206 -1.42 3.94 -5.32
CA SER A 206 0.01 4.08 -5.06
C SER A 206 0.58 2.98 -4.16
N ALA A 207 -0.14 2.60 -3.11
CA ALA A 207 0.39 1.71 -2.08
C ALA A 207 0.75 0.30 -2.61
N PRO A 208 -0.13 -0.42 -3.35
CA PRO A 208 0.20 -1.76 -3.79
C PRO A 208 1.43 -1.83 -4.68
N TYR A 209 1.54 -0.89 -5.64
CA TYR A 209 2.69 -0.80 -6.53
C TYR A 209 3.98 -0.45 -5.77
N SER A 210 3.92 0.52 -4.84
CA SER A 210 5.08 0.98 -4.08
C SER A 210 5.60 -0.09 -3.13
N VAL A 211 4.73 -0.89 -2.54
CA VAL A 211 5.11 -2.03 -1.69
C VAL A 211 5.91 -3.05 -2.50
N ILE A 212 5.47 -3.40 -3.72
CA ILE A 212 6.21 -4.31 -4.60
C ILE A 212 7.60 -3.76 -4.95
N LEU A 213 7.69 -2.47 -5.32
CA LEU A 213 8.98 -1.83 -5.60
C LEU A 213 9.89 -1.80 -4.36
N GLY A 214 9.33 -1.51 -3.20
CA GLY A 214 10.03 -1.50 -1.93
C GLY A 214 10.59 -2.89 -1.61
N MET A 215 9.76 -3.91 -1.73
CA MET A 215 10.13 -5.31 -1.51
C MET A 215 11.27 -5.74 -2.45
N GLN A 216 11.15 -5.45 -3.75
CA GLN A 216 12.20 -5.74 -4.74
C GLN A 216 13.53 -5.07 -4.35
N ARG A 217 13.50 -3.79 -3.96
CA ARG A 217 14.68 -3.04 -3.54
C ARG A 217 15.34 -3.63 -2.28
N MET A 218 14.54 -4.10 -1.34
CA MET A 218 15.06 -4.72 -0.12
C MET A 218 15.69 -6.07 -0.42
N MET A 219 15.03 -6.91 -1.20
CA MET A 219 15.54 -8.23 -1.59
C MET A 219 16.91 -8.14 -2.29
N GLY A 220 17.18 -7.06 -3.03
CA GLY A 220 18.46 -6.82 -3.70
C GLY A 220 19.59 -6.35 -2.78
N GLN A 221 19.39 -6.21 -1.46
CA GLN A 221 20.44 -5.85 -0.53
C GLN A 221 21.20 -7.08 -0.04
N ASP A 222 22.53 -6.98 0.07
CA ASP A 222 23.42 -8.07 0.50
C ASP A 222 22.97 -8.72 1.81
N ARG A 223 22.49 -7.94 2.75
CA ARG A 223 22.00 -8.44 4.05
C ARG A 223 20.85 -9.42 3.97
N TYR A 224 20.08 -9.41 2.88
CA TYR A 224 19.00 -10.37 2.62
C TYR A 224 19.41 -11.43 1.61
N MET A 225 20.12 -11.04 0.54
CA MET A 225 20.61 -11.99 -0.47
C MET A 225 21.60 -13.00 0.11
N LEU A 226 22.43 -12.56 1.05
CA LEU A 226 23.49 -13.36 1.68
C LEU A 226 23.18 -13.73 3.13
N ALA A 227 21.92 -13.59 3.55
CA ALA A 227 21.50 -13.90 4.90
C ALA A 227 21.81 -15.36 5.25
N LYS A 228 22.42 -15.57 6.43
CA LYS A 228 22.77 -16.90 6.95
C LYS A 228 21.97 -17.26 8.20
N SER A 229 21.18 -16.32 8.72
CA SER A 229 20.31 -16.57 9.86
C SER A 229 19.25 -17.60 9.49
N PRO A 230 19.00 -18.61 10.36
CA PRO A 230 18.00 -19.61 10.05
C PRO A 230 16.60 -18.99 10.02
N LEU A 231 15.82 -19.34 9.02
CA LEU A 231 14.40 -19.03 8.97
C LEU A 231 13.63 -19.98 9.92
N PRO A 232 12.52 -19.54 10.50
CA PRO A 232 11.72 -20.38 11.40
C PRO A 232 10.93 -21.47 10.66
N PHE A 233 11.02 -21.55 9.34
CA PHE A 233 10.39 -22.55 8.49
C PHE A 233 11.29 -22.88 7.28
N THR A 234 11.03 -24.02 6.66
CA THR A 234 11.80 -24.45 5.47
C THR A 234 11.34 -23.66 4.24
N VAL A 235 12.31 -23.21 3.45
CA VAL A 235 12.11 -22.54 2.18
C VAL A 235 12.71 -23.39 1.05
N TYR A 236 12.00 -23.49 -0.06
CA TYR A 236 12.40 -24.22 -1.26
C TYR A 236 12.55 -23.25 -2.44
N GLY A 237 13.63 -23.41 -3.19
CA GLY A 237 13.85 -22.66 -4.43
C GLY A 237 13.23 -23.33 -5.65
N TRP A 238 13.40 -22.69 -6.81
CA TRP A 238 12.93 -23.22 -8.10
C TRP A 238 13.42 -24.65 -8.38
N SER A 239 14.71 -24.94 -8.13
CA SER A 239 15.32 -26.25 -8.38
C SER A 239 14.77 -27.41 -7.54
N ASN A 240 13.98 -27.13 -6.53
CA ASN A 240 13.36 -28.15 -5.70
C ASN A 240 12.06 -28.73 -6.30
N TYR A 241 11.53 -28.05 -7.34
CA TYR A 241 10.25 -28.40 -7.98
C TYR A 241 10.38 -28.72 -9.47
N ASN A 242 11.61 -28.66 -10.04
CA ASN A 242 11.91 -28.89 -11.46
C ASN A 242 13.11 -29.77 -11.64
#